data_892de676c04b8d87cc17b5119b148e3a
#
_entry.id   892de676c04b8d87cc17b5119b148e3a
#
_cell.length_a   1.000
_cell.length_b   1.000
_cell.length_c   1.000
_cell.angle_alpha   90.00
_cell.angle_beta   90.00
_cell.angle_gamma   90.00
#
_symmetry.space_group_name_H-M   'P 1'
#
loop_
_entity.id
_entity.type
_entity.pdbx_description
1 polymer ?
#
loop_
_entity_poly.entity_id
_entity_poly.type
_entity_poly.pdbx_seq_one_letter_code
_entity_poly.pdbx_strand_id
1 'polypeptide(L)'
;TRSYGVTGVQTCALPILERQWVAFAANGSVLPRKSGVSELPMTGSVPFTAPDSMTETVELPHRGKVTGMAVPEGITLIVGGGYHGKSTFLEALQNGVYNHIGGDGRELVITDNTAVKLRAEDGRSVRNVDISMFINDLPNGRDTTCFSTMDASGSTSQAAGVVESMEAGTRLLLIDEDTSATNFMVRDALMQRVISREKEPITPFIERMRALYEQAGISTILVAGSSGAFFYEADRVIQMDRYHVVDITEKVRNICGQNACGQHVMEQVQTAAFEMPVFDRKSPAAGHKREVTDTGRERGGRRGRHGSGAADRPRTMKVKIMGKEMLMLDKENVDLRYTEQLADSEQTMALAYFMRYLLEKAKSAQTVRESVSEIETLFEKKGWQAFCSGYVPCGLARPRTQEIYAVLNRYRG
;
A
#
# COMPACT_ATOMS: atom_id res chain seq x y z
N THR A 1 26.97 -0.82 7.13
CA THR A 1 26.09 -1.89 7.66
C THR A 1 24.92 -1.21 8.36
N ARG A 2 23.85 -0.95 7.65
CA ARG A 2 22.59 -0.41 8.23
C ARG A 2 21.78 -1.59 8.73
N SER A 3 21.90 -1.89 10.02
CA SER A 3 21.02 -2.82 10.69
C SER A 3 19.75 -2.07 11.04
N TYR A 4 18.68 -2.30 10.30
CA TYR A 4 17.34 -1.92 10.73
C TYR A 4 16.94 -2.87 11.86
N GLY A 5 17.27 -2.50 13.08
CA GLY A 5 16.87 -3.25 14.27
C GLY A 5 15.35 -3.18 14.42
N VAL A 6 14.73 -4.34 14.34
CA VAL A 6 13.26 -4.56 14.43
C VAL A 6 12.65 -4.12 15.77
N THR A 7 13.45 -3.71 16.75
CA THR A 7 13.01 -3.47 18.13
C THR A 7 12.58 -2.04 18.46
N GLY A 8 12.73 -1.06 17.57
CA GLY A 8 12.45 0.35 17.87
C GLY A 8 11.04 0.85 17.50
N VAL A 9 10.37 0.27 16.50
CA VAL A 9 9.07 0.76 15.99
C VAL A 9 7.93 0.51 16.95
N GLN A 10 7.92 -0.63 17.59
CA GLN A 10 6.78 -1.04 18.43
C GLN A 10 6.53 -0.11 19.61
N THR A 11 7.59 0.46 20.18
CA THR A 11 7.48 1.33 21.36
C THR A 11 6.97 2.74 21.04
N CYS A 12 7.25 3.27 19.86
CA CYS A 12 6.74 4.60 19.45
C CYS A 12 5.35 4.53 18.81
N ALA A 13 4.97 3.40 18.22
CA ALA A 13 3.65 3.21 17.61
C ALA A 13 2.55 2.88 18.65
N LEU A 14 2.89 2.30 19.79
CA LEU A 14 1.91 1.95 20.83
C LEU A 14 1.03 3.13 21.27
N PRO A 15 1.55 4.35 21.57
CA PRO A 15 0.72 5.48 21.96
C PRO A 15 -0.25 5.93 20.85
N ILE A 16 0.06 5.67 19.58
CA ILE A 16 -0.80 6.01 18.43
C ILE A 16 -1.99 5.08 18.39
N LEU A 17 -1.74 3.77 18.50
CA LEU A 17 -2.79 2.75 18.48
C LEU A 17 -3.72 2.84 19.69
N GLU A 18 -3.20 3.11 20.88
CA GLU A 18 -3.98 3.25 22.10
C GLU A 18 -4.92 4.45 22.09
N ARG A 19 -4.61 5.48 21.29
CA ARG A 19 -5.37 6.74 21.22
C ARG A 19 -6.25 6.87 19.99
N GLN A 20 -6.44 5.80 19.22
CA GLN A 20 -7.22 5.80 17.97
C GLN A 20 -6.68 6.84 16.95
N TRP A 21 -5.35 6.94 16.84
CA TRP A 21 -4.69 7.74 15.82
C TRP A 21 -4.12 6.84 14.74
N VAL A 22 -4.13 7.34 13.51
CA VAL A 22 -3.54 6.65 12.35
C VAL A 22 -2.17 7.20 11.98
N ALA A 23 -1.86 8.43 12.43
CA ALA A 23 -0.55 9.01 12.25
C ALA A 23 -0.23 10.07 13.32
N PHE A 24 1.06 10.35 13.50
CA PHE A 24 1.58 11.41 14.33
C PHE A 24 2.81 12.04 13.67
N ALA A 25 2.89 13.37 13.63
CA ALA A 25 4.04 14.11 13.14
C ALA A 25 4.52 15.09 14.21
N ALA A 26 5.72 14.87 14.75
CA ALA A 26 6.27 15.73 15.81
C ALA A 26 6.65 17.11 15.30
N ASN A 27 6.45 18.12 16.13
CA ASN A 27 6.95 19.46 15.90
C ASN A 27 8.48 19.46 15.74
N GLY A 28 8.99 20.24 14.79
CA GLY A 28 10.40 20.29 14.45
C GLY A 28 10.86 19.25 13.44
N SER A 29 9.99 18.33 12.99
CA SER A 29 10.34 17.35 11.95
C SER A 29 10.69 18.06 10.63
N VAL A 30 11.68 17.53 9.91
CA VAL A 30 12.10 17.99 8.58
C VAL A 30 11.49 17.08 7.53
N LEU A 31 10.37 17.49 6.94
CA LEU A 31 9.63 16.65 6.02
C LEU A 31 10.26 16.55 4.63
N PRO A 32 10.73 17.65 3.98
CA PRO A 32 11.24 17.58 2.63
C PRO A 32 12.63 16.94 2.57
N ARG A 33 12.91 16.27 1.45
CA ARG A 33 14.22 15.72 1.10
C ARG A 33 15.03 16.70 0.26
N LYS A 34 16.34 16.55 0.28
CA LYS A 34 17.28 17.41 -0.45
C LYS A 34 16.98 17.45 -1.96
N SER A 35 16.52 16.36 -2.52
CA SER A 35 16.06 16.23 -3.92
C SER A 35 15.21 14.98 -4.08
N GLY A 36 14.51 14.84 -5.21
CA GLY A 36 13.67 13.68 -5.51
C GLY A 36 14.40 12.33 -5.60
N VAL A 37 15.73 12.35 -5.61
CA VAL A 37 16.58 11.13 -5.63
C VAL A 37 17.42 10.96 -4.35
N SER A 38 17.19 11.80 -3.35
CA SER A 38 17.98 11.82 -2.11
C SER A 38 17.09 11.60 -0.91
N GLU A 39 17.45 10.67 -0.06
CA GLU A 39 16.79 10.43 1.24
C GLU A 39 17.30 11.37 2.35
N LEU A 40 18.29 12.22 2.08
CA LEU A 40 18.81 13.17 3.06
C LEU A 40 17.81 14.31 3.32
N PRO A 41 17.67 14.79 4.56
CA PRO A 41 16.79 15.91 4.88
C PRO A 41 17.26 17.19 4.18
N MET A 42 16.31 18.04 3.77
CA MET A 42 16.60 19.35 3.18
C MET A 42 17.06 20.31 4.27
N THR A 43 18.25 20.90 4.11
CA THR A 43 18.74 21.94 5.00
C THR A 43 18.03 23.26 4.77
N GLY A 44 17.68 23.98 5.85
CA GLY A 44 17.01 25.27 5.77
C GLY A 44 15.53 25.20 5.38
N SER A 45 14.93 24.02 5.37
CA SER A 45 13.48 23.86 5.16
C SER A 45 12.68 24.37 6.37
N VAL A 46 11.40 24.69 6.13
CA VAL A 46 10.46 25.01 7.20
C VAL A 46 10.22 23.76 8.05
N PRO A 47 10.53 23.79 9.37
CA PRO A 47 10.22 22.68 10.26
C PRO A 47 8.72 22.50 10.40
N PHE A 48 8.29 21.23 10.51
CA PHE A 48 6.89 20.92 10.74
C PHE A 48 6.39 21.50 12.07
N THR A 49 5.21 22.11 12.04
CA THR A 49 4.54 22.63 13.24
C THR A 49 3.07 22.24 13.16
N ALA A 50 2.59 21.60 14.23
CA ALA A 50 1.19 21.20 14.37
C ALA A 50 0.29 22.42 14.54
N PRO A 51 -0.92 22.46 13.95
CA PRO A 51 -1.93 23.44 14.31
C PRO A 51 -2.46 23.17 15.73
N ASP A 52 -2.78 24.23 16.48
CA ASP A 52 -3.17 24.13 17.91
C ASP A 52 -4.32 23.14 18.13
N SER A 53 -5.30 23.11 17.21
CA SER A 53 -6.49 22.25 17.28
C SER A 53 -6.20 20.75 17.12
N MET A 54 -5.02 20.37 16.59
CA MET A 54 -4.58 19.00 16.38
C MET A 54 -3.30 18.68 17.14
N THR A 55 -2.87 19.58 18.02
CA THR A 55 -1.64 19.42 18.79
C THR A 55 -1.87 18.50 19.97
N GLU A 56 -1.09 17.43 20.03
CA GLU A 56 -1.10 16.43 21.09
C GLU A 56 0.30 16.22 21.66
N THR A 57 0.35 15.79 22.91
CA THR A 57 1.61 15.45 23.58
C THR A 57 1.62 13.96 23.91
N VAL A 58 2.68 13.28 23.48
CA VAL A 58 2.95 11.87 23.80
C VAL A 58 4.20 11.76 24.65
N GLU A 59 4.21 10.82 25.56
CA GLU A 59 5.40 10.49 26.34
C GLU A 59 6.07 9.26 25.74
N LEU A 60 7.30 9.43 25.25
CA LEU A 60 8.08 8.37 24.63
C LEU A 60 9.11 7.84 25.62
N PRO A 61 9.34 6.51 25.70
CA PRO A 61 10.20 5.90 26.70
C PRO A 61 11.64 6.45 26.76
N HIS A 62 12.17 6.90 25.62
CA HIS A 62 13.57 7.34 25.51
C HIS A 62 13.75 8.82 25.17
N ARG A 63 12.66 9.56 24.91
CA ARG A 63 12.71 10.97 24.54
C ARG A 63 11.83 11.88 25.40
N GLY A 64 11.10 11.29 26.39
CA GLY A 64 10.20 12.05 27.23
C GLY A 64 9.00 12.61 26.45
N LYS A 65 8.54 13.79 26.83
CA LYS A 65 7.38 14.44 26.21
C LYS A 65 7.71 14.99 24.84
N VAL A 66 6.95 14.57 23.83
CA VAL A 66 7.04 15.03 22.45
C VAL A 66 5.68 15.60 22.05
N THR A 67 5.68 16.80 21.49
CA THR A 67 4.48 17.49 21.02
C THR A 67 4.44 17.48 19.49
N GLY A 68 3.28 17.26 18.92
CA GLY A 68 3.11 17.20 17.47
C GLY A 68 1.65 17.11 17.06
N MET A 69 1.39 16.94 15.78
CA MET A 69 0.06 16.76 15.22
C MET A 69 -0.33 15.29 15.26
N ALA A 70 -1.46 15.00 15.88
CA ALA A 70 -2.11 13.71 15.81
C ALA A 70 -3.17 13.70 14.71
N VAL A 71 -3.19 12.65 13.90
CA VAL A 71 -4.24 12.39 12.91
C VAL A 71 -5.11 11.27 13.45
N PRO A 72 -6.38 11.54 13.83
CA PRO A 72 -7.27 10.52 14.33
C PRO A 72 -7.74 9.57 13.22
N GLU A 73 -8.33 8.44 13.63
CA GLU A 73 -9.05 7.55 12.72
C GLU A 73 -10.19 8.30 12.01
N GLY A 74 -10.57 7.85 10.82
CA GLY A 74 -11.59 8.47 9.99
C GLY A 74 -11.04 8.95 8.65
N ILE A 75 -11.67 10.00 8.11
CA ILE A 75 -11.36 10.55 6.78
C ILE A 75 -10.70 11.92 6.96
N THR A 76 -9.42 12.01 6.63
CA THR A 76 -8.63 13.25 6.68
C THR A 76 -8.26 13.68 5.27
N LEU A 77 -8.59 14.92 4.92
CA LEU A 77 -8.17 15.54 3.65
C LEU A 77 -6.96 16.44 3.87
N ILE A 78 -6.02 16.39 2.94
CA ILE A 78 -4.90 17.32 2.83
C ILE A 78 -5.10 18.13 1.55
N VAL A 79 -5.36 19.43 1.70
CA VAL A 79 -5.65 20.34 0.58
C VAL A 79 -4.65 21.48 0.52
N GLY A 80 -4.71 22.31 -0.51
CA GLY A 80 -3.85 23.49 -0.68
C GLY A 80 -3.38 23.65 -2.11
N GLY A 81 -2.76 24.77 -2.41
CA GLY A 81 -2.23 25.09 -3.75
C GLY A 81 -1.12 24.16 -4.22
N GLY A 82 -0.78 24.23 -5.49
CA GLY A 82 0.40 23.55 -6.02
C GLY A 82 1.67 24.02 -5.30
N TYR A 83 2.63 23.13 -5.10
CA TYR A 83 3.93 23.40 -4.45
C TYR A 83 3.88 23.85 -2.98
N HIS A 84 2.76 23.74 -2.29
CA HIS A 84 2.63 24.08 -0.87
C HIS A 84 3.02 22.95 0.09
N GLY A 85 3.49 21.79 -0.42
CA GLY A 85 4.03 20.70 0.41
C GLY A 85 3.07 19.54 0.71
N LYS A 86 1.89 19.48 0.03
CA LYS A 86 0.91 18.38 0.23
C LYS A 86 1.52 17.00 0.02
N SER A 87 2.10 16.77 -1.16
CA SER A 87 2.71 15.47 -1.50
C SER A 87 3.93 15.17 -0.63
N THR A 88 4.70 16.19 -0.22
CA THR A 88 5.82 16.03 0.72
C THR A 88 5.34 15.54 2.08
N PHE A 89 4.22 16.08 2.57
CA PHE A 89 3.64 15.65 3.83
C PHE A 89 3.08 14.22 3.72
N LEU A 90 2.35 13.92 2.64
CA LEU A 90 1.86 12.56 2.40
C LEU A 90 3.01 11.55 2.28
N GLU A 91 4.10 11.90 1.60
CA GLU A 91 5.30 11.06 1.49
C GLU A 91 5.98 10.83 2.85
N ALA A 92 6.00 11.84 3.71
CA ALA A 92 6.52 11.67 5.06
C ALA A 92 5.66 10.67 5.87
N LEU A 93 4.34 10.75 5.76
CA LEU A 93 3.42 9.79 6.37
C LEU A 93 3.56 8.39 5.75
N GLN A 94 3.70 8.31 4.43
CA GLN A 94 3.93 7.05 3.70
C GLN A 94 5.16 6.29 4.21
N ASN A 95 6.25 7.00 4.49
CA ASN A 95 7.48 6.43 5.01
C ASN A 95 7.46 6.27 6.55
N GLY A 96 6.54 6.93 7.24
CA GLY A 96 6.35 6.85 8.70
C GLY A 96 5.94 5.48 9.22
N VAL A 97 5.68 4.51 8.33
CA VAL A 97 5.45 3.09 8.66
C VAL A 97 6.75 2.36 9.04
N TYR A 98 7.90 2.98 8.83
CA TYR A 98 9.22 2.44 9.14
C TYR A 98 9.94 3.26 10.19
N ASN A 99 10.92 2.63 10.83
CA ASN A 99 11.86 3.33 11.69
C ASN A 99 12.83 4.17 10.88
N HIS A 100 12.98 5.41 11.26
CA HIS A 100 13.98 6.30 10.71
C HIS A 100 15.24 6.32 11.60
N ILE A 101 16.40 6.49 10.98
CA ILE A 101 17.68 6.66 11.69
C ILE A 101 17.76 8.06 12.29
N GLY A 102 18.53 8.22 13.37
CA GLY A 102 18.79 9.54 13.97
C GLY A 102 19.41 10.51 12.98
N GLY A 103 18.91 11.75 12.93
CA GLY A 103 19.35 12.78 12.00
C GLY A 103 18.64 12.75 10.63
N ASP A 104 17.68 11.85 10.45
CA ASP A 104 16.86 11.79 9.24
C ASP A 104 15.82 12.93 9.14
N GLY A 105 15.44 13.51 10.28
CA GLY A 105 14.43 14.58 10.37
C GLY A 105 12.98 14.10 10.35
N ARG A 106 12.72 12.84 10.00
CA ARG A 106 11.40 12.19 10.06
C ARG A 106 11.31 11.12 11.18
N GLU A 107 12.24 11.11 12.12
CA GLU A 107 12.34 10.07 13.18
C GLU A 107 11.07 9.96 14.05
N LEU A 108 10.32 11.05 14.13
CA LEU A 108 9.07 11.14 14.88
C LEU A 108 7.87 11.45 13.99
N VAL A 109 7.95 11.12 12.72
CA VAL A 109 6.79 10.99 11.83
C VAL A 109 6.41 9.52 11.82
N ILE A 110 5.30 9.20 12.46
CA ILE A 110 4.88 7.81 12.72
C ILE A 110 3.50 7.61 12.11
N THR A 111 3.35 6.52 11.40
CA THR A 111 2.09 6.13 10.74
C THR A 111 1.74 4.70 11.11
N ASP A 112 0.46 4.38 11.15
CA ASP A 112 -0.02 3.01 11.34
C ASP A 112 0.78 2.04 10.45
N ASN A 113 1.34 1.02 11.04
CA ASN A 113 2.22 0.08 10.34
C ASN A 113 1.52 -0.76 9.27
N THR A 114 0.19 -0.77 9.25
CA THR A 114 -0.63 -1.44 8.23
C THR A 114 -1.01 -0.51 7.08
N ALA A 115 -0.61 0.77 7.13
CA ALA A 115 -0.95 1.75 6.11
C ALA A 115 -0.44 1.35 4.73
N VAL A 116 -1.28 1.55 3.71
CA VAL A 116 -0.95 1.30 2.30
C VAL A 116 -1.15 2.55 1.48
N LYS A 117 -0.12 2.91 0.70
CA LYS A 117 -0.23 3.93 -0.34
C LYS A 117 -0.86 3.33 -1.58
N LEU A 118 -2.05 3.83 -1.92
CA LEU A 118 -2.78 3.43 -3.12
C LEU A 118 -2.57 4.42 -4.26
N ARG A 119 -2.49 3.87 -5.46
CA ARG A 119 -2.45 4.63 -6.71
C ARG A 119 -3.03 3.81 -7.87
N ALA A 120 -3.29 4.45 -8.99
CA ALA A 120 -3.57 3.77 -10.24
C ALA A 120 -2.30 3.13 -10.81
N GLU A 121 -2.42 1.89 -11.30
CA GLU A 121 -1.32 1.10 -11.88
C GLU A 121 -1.76 0.51 -13.21
N ASP A 122 -1.69 1.32 -14.29
CA ASP A 122 -2.04 0.84 -15.62
C ASP A 122 -1.12 -0.32 -16.06
N GLY A 123 -1.69 -1.35 -16.64
CA GLY A 123 -0.97 -2.55 -17.10
C GLY A 123 -0.66 -3.57 -16.01
N ARG A 124 -1.09 -3.34 -14.76
CA ARG A 124 -0.91 -4.29 -13.68
C ARG A 124 -1.77 -5.55 -13.89
N SER A 125 -1.24 -6.72 -13.55
CA SER A 125 -2.05 -7.94 -13.46
C SER A 125 -2.90 -7.95 -12.19
N VAL A 126 -4.14 -8.43 -12.30
CA VAL A 126 -5.05 -8.72 -11.19
C VAL A 126 -5.45 -10.18 -11.29
N ARG A 127 -5.56 -10.90 -10.17
CA ARG A 127 -5.85 -12.33 -10.17
C ARG A 127 -6.84 -12.72 -9.09
N ASN A 128 -8.02 -13.17 -9.53
CA ASN A 128 -9.11 -13.68 -8.69
C ASN A 128 -9.45 -12.72 -7.52
N VAL A 129 -9.56 -11.43 -7.80
CA VAL A 129 -9.91 -10.41 -6.81
C VAL A 129 -11.39 -10.07 -6.99
N ASP A 130 -12.13 -10.03 -5.89
CA ASP A 130 -13.48 -9.51 -5.86
C ASP A 130 -13.45 -7.98 -5.92
N ILE A 131 -13.68 -7.41 -7.11
CA ILE A 131 -13.73 -5.96 -7.31
C ILE A 131 -15.16 -5.42 -7.34
N SER A 132 -16.17 -6.24 -7.04
CA SER A 132 -17.59 -5.90 -7.14
C SER A 132 -18.01 -4.75 -6.22
N MET A 133 -17.24 -4.48 -5.16
CA MET A 133 -17.41 -3.30 -4.33
C MET A 133 -17.35 -1.99 -5.14
N PHE A 134 -16.54 -1.97 -6.21
CA PHE A 134 -16.31 -0.78 -7.03
C PHE A 134 -16.69 -0.94 -8.48
N ILE A 135 -16.68 -2.14 -9.04
CA ILE A 135 -16.90 -2.37 -10.46
C ILE A 135 -17.89 -3.51 -10.63
N ASN A 136 -19.02 -3.19 -11.28
CA ASN A 136 -20.10 -4.14 -11.53
C ASN A 136 -20.57 -4.02 -12.97
N ASP A 137 -21.33 -5.01 -13.44
CA ASP A 137 -22.05 -4.98 -14.72
C ASP A 137 -21.16 -4.57 -15.91
N LEU A 138 -19.97 -5.18 -15.97
CA LEU A 138 -19.06 -4.91 -17.08
C LEU A 138 -19.72 -5.23 -18.43
N PRO A 139 -19.64 -4.35 -19.45
CA PRO A 139 -20.27 -4.55 -20.76
C PRO A 139 -19.84 -5.85 -21.47
N ASN A 140 -18.68 -6.41 -21.13
CA ASN A 140 -18.17 -7.67 -21.67
C ASN A 140 -18.61 -8.91 -20.87
N GLY A 141 -19.47 -8.74 -19.86
CA GLY A 141 -20.01 -9.81 -19.03
C GLY A 141 -19.00 -10.54 -18.15
N ARG A 142 -17.81 -9.97 -17.90
CA ARG A 142 -16.83 -10.56 -16.98
C ARG A 142 -17.33 -10.52 -15.55
N ASP A 143 -17.10 -11.61 -14.85
CA ASP A 143 -17.37 -11.71 -13.41
C ASP A 143 -16.44 -10.78 -12.64
N THR A 144 -17.01 -9.90 -11.82
CA THR A 144 -16.30 -8.95 -10.97
C THR A 144 -16.10 -9.45 -9.55
N THR A 145 -16.77 -10.54 -9.15
CA THR A 145 -16.58 -11.19 -7.85
C THR A 145 -15.35 -12.10 -7.81
N CYS A 146 -14.84 -12.50 -8.98
CA CYS A 146 -13.61 -13.28 -9.14
C CYS A 146 -12.81 -12.77 -10.36
N PHE A 147 -12.48 -11.49 -10.33
CA PHE A 147 -11.93 -10.81 -11.49
C PHE A 147 -10.45 -11.13 -11.71
N SER A 148 -10.09 -11.37 -12.97
CA SER A 148 -8.69 -11.59 -13.39
C SER A 148 -8.42 -10.89 -14.72
N THR A 149 -7.27 -10.24 -14.81
CA THR A 149 -6.74 -9.64 -16.04
C THR A 149 -5.22 -9.59 -16.00
N MET A 150 -4.60 -9.65 -17.17
CA MET A 150 -3.14 -9.45 -17.28
C MET A 150 -2.77 -7.98 -17.50
N ASP A 151 -3.77 -7.12 -17.77
CA ASP A 151 -3.60 -5.73 -18.18
C ASP A 151 -4.79 -4.92 -17.64
N ALA A 152 -4.69 -4.48 -16.39
CA ALA A 152 -5.73 -3.69 -15.74
C ALA A 152 -5.61 -2.22 -16.12
N SER A 153 -6.74 -1.55 -16.35
CA SER A 153 -6.78 -0.08 -16.39
C SER A 153 -6.49 0.53 -15.01
N GLY A 154 -6.20 1.81 -14.96
CA GLY A 154 -5.93 2.52 -13.72
C GLY A 154 -7.05 2.37 -12.68
N SER A 155 -8.33 2.53 -13.09
CA SER A 155 -9.48 2.33 -12.19
C SER A 155 -9.63 0.88 -11.72
N THR A 156 -9.41 -0.09 -12.61
CA THR A 156 -9.49 -1.51 -12.25
C THR A 156 -8.37 -1.92 -11.29
N SER A 157 -7.15 -1.45 -11.55
CA SER A 157 -5.99 -1.72 -10.68
C SER A 157 -6.16 -1.08 -9.30
N GLN A 158 -6.74 0.11 -9.24
CA GLN A 158 -6.98 0.82 -7.99
C GLN A 158 -8.12 0.18 -7.19
N ALA A 159 -9.21 -0.24 -7.83
CA ALA A 159 -10.27 -1.03 -7.22
C ALA A 159 -9.73 -2.33 -6.60
N ALA A 160 -8.95 -3.09 -7.38
CA ALA A 160 -8.29 -4.28 -6.88
C ALA A 160 -7.33 -3.97 -5.72
N GLY A 161 -6.58 -2.86 -5.80
CA GLY A 161 -5.66 -2.42 -4.75
C GLY A 161 -6.34 -2.15 -3.40
N VAL A 162 -7.55 -1.58 -3.38
CA VAL A 162 -8.34 -1.41 -2.15
C VAL A 162 -8.68 -2.77 -1.55
N VAL A 163 -9.26 -3.69 -2.34
CA VAL A 163 -9.67 -5.02 -1.85
C VAL A 163 -8.47 -5.85 -1.37
N GLU A 164 -7.37 -5.80 -2.11
CA GLU A 164 -6.11 -6.46 -1.71
C GLU A 164 -5.52 -5.88 -0.42
N SER A 165 -5.67 -4.56 -0.21
CA SER A 165 -5.29 -3.91 1.05
C SER A 165 -6.18 -4.35 2.21
N MET A 166 -7.49 -4.50 1.99
CA MET A 166 -8.42 -5.07 2.97
C MET A 166 -8.02 -6.51 3.34
N GLU A 167 -7.68 -7.32 2.35
CA GLU A 167 -7.19 -8.70 2.57
C GLU A 167 -5.91 -8.73 3.41
N ALA A 168 -5.03 -7.75 3.22
CA ALA A 168 -3.79 -7.59 3.99
C ALA A 168 -3.99 -7.02 5.41
N GLY A 169 -5.24 -6.70 5.80
CA GLY A 169 -5.56 -6.15 7.13
C GLY A 169 -5.14 -4.70 7.29
N THR A 170 -5.15 -3.92 6.22
CA THR A 170 -4.87 -2.48 6.22
C THR A 170 -5.92 -1.72 7.01
N ARG A 171 -5.49 -0.78 7.85
CA ARG A 171 -6.36 0.13 8.61
C ARG A 171 -6.28 1.58 8.13
N LEU A 172 -5.32 1.91 7.29
CA LEU A 172 -5.14 3.26 6.75
C LEU A 172 -4.79 3.20 5.27
N LEU A 173 -5.57 3.89 4.44
CA LEU A 173 -5.26 4.15 3.04
C LEU A 173 -4.67 5.55 2.90
N LEU A 174 -3.52 5.65 2.25
CA LEU A 174 -2.88 6.90 1.84
C LEU A 174 -3.10 7.08 0.35
N ILE A 175 -3.77 8.15 -0.06
CA ILE A 175 -4.15 8.37 -1.45
C ILE A 175 -3.74 9.77 -1.89
N ASP A 176 -3.21 9.87 -3.11
CA ASP A 176 -2.97 11.15 -3.78
C ASP A 176 -3.85 11.21 -5.03
N GLU A 177 -4.73 12.22 -5.12
CA GLU A 177 -5.63 12.40 -6.26
C GLU A 177 -4.86 12.47 -7.58
N ASP A 178 -3.68 13.11 -7.58
CA ASP A 178 -2.85 13.28 -8.78
C ASP A 178 -2.29 11.95 -9.33
N THR A 179 -2.17 10.93 -8.49
CA THR A 179 -1.70 9.59 -8.89
C THR A 179 -2.81 8.55 -8.99
N SER A 180 -4.04 8.97 -8.86
CA SER A 180 -5.23 8.14 -8.88
C SER A 180 -5.98 8.23 -10.20
N ALA A 181 -6.76 7.20 -10.53
CA ALA A 181 -7.66 7.24 -11.68
C ALA A 181 -8.87 8.14 -11.35
N THR A 182 -9.04 9.24 -12.08
CA THR A 182 -10.06 10.25 -11.78
C THR A 182 -11.47 9.66 -11.71
N ASN A 183 -11.84 8.79 -12.66
CA ASN A 183 -13.15 8.13 -12.71
C ASN A 183 -13.37 7.11 -11.57
N PHE A 184 -12.29 6.59 -11.00
CA PHE A 184 -12.36 5.78 -9.79
C PHE A 184 -12.54 6.62 -8.53
N MET A 185 -11.90 7.78 -8.46
CA MET A 185 -11.93 8.62 -7.25
C MET A 185 -13.25 9.34 -7.07
N VAL A 186 -13.72 10.00 -8.11
CA VAL A 186 -14.90 10.85 -8.06
C VAL A 186 -15.56 10.87 -9.45
N ARG A 187 -16.88 11.06 -9.46
CA ARG A 187 -17.63 11.30 -10.68
C ARG A 187 -18.22 12.70 -10.64
N ASP A 188 -17.97 13.46 -11.69
CA ASP A 188 -18.50 14.81 -11.84
C ASP A 188 -20.04 14.80 -11.89
N ALA A 189 -20.66 15.74 -11.18
CA ALA A 189 -22.13 15.82 -11.09
C ALA A 189 -22.81 16.04 -12.44
N LEU A 190 -22.16 16.75 -13.39
CA LEU A 190 -22.70 16.91 -14.74
C LEU A 190 -22.64 15.61 -15.51
N MET A 191 -21.53 14.87 -15.41
CA MET A 191 -21.41 13.55 -16.01
C MET A 191 -22.45 12.56 -15.47
N GLN A 192 -22.76 12.60 -14.17
CA GLN A 192 -23.82 11.76 -13.57
C GLN A 192 -25.21 12.05 -14.15
N ARG A 193 -25.49 13.31 -14.50
CA ARG A 193 -26.76 13.71 -15.14
C ARG A 193 -26.87 13.33 -16.62
N VAL A 194 -25.72 13.26 -17.31
CA VAL A 194 -25.66 12.93 -18.74
C VAL A 194 -25.65 11.41 -18.97
N ILE A 195 -24.87 10.69 -18.15
CA ILE A 195 -24.79 9.23 -18.24
C ILE A 195 -25.40 8.65 -16.96
N SER A 196 -26.50 7.91 -17.12
CA SER A 196 -27.21 7.31 -15.98
C SER A 196 -26.32 6.31 -15.22
N ARG A 197 -26.57 6.18 -13.91
CA ARG A 197 -25.88 5.25 -13.02
C ARG A 197 -25.89 3.79 -13.54
N GLU A 198 -26.98 3.37 -14.14
CA GLU A 198 -27.16 2.02 -14.68
C GLU A 198 -26.19 1.66 -15.83
N LYS A 199 -25.63 2.67 -16.49
CA LYS A 199 -24.67 2.50 -17.59
C LYS A 199 -23.21 2.66 -17.15
N GLU A 200 -22.98 2.97 -15.89
CA GLU A 200 -21.66 3.20 -15.34
C GLU A 200 -21.24 2.04 -14.45
N PRO A 201 -20.30 1.20 -14.89
CA PRO A 201 -19.85 0.04 -14.12
C PRO A 201 -19.06 0.42 -12.87
N ILE A 202 -18.53 1.66 -12.78
CA ILE A 202 -17.65 2.08 -11.69
C ILE A 202 -18.47 2.81 -10.62
N THR A 203 -18.39 2.32 -9.39
CA THR A 203 -18.78 3.04 -8.18
C THR A 203 -17.57 3.81 -7.67
N PRO A 204 -17.58 5.15 -7.66
CA PRO A 204 -16.44 5.95 -7.25
C PRO A 204 -16.03 5.69 -5.79
N PHE A 205 -14.74 5.84 -5.50
CA PHE A 205 -14.17 5.65 -4.16
C PHE A 205 -14.84 6.56 -3.12
N ILE A 206 -15.19 7.80 -3.49
CA ILE A 206 -15.87 8.74 -2.60
C ILE A 206 -17.19 8.17 -2.03
N GLU A 207 -17.93 7.38 -2.80
CA GLU A 207 -19.19 6.76 -2.37
C GLU A 207 -18.97 5.58 -1.40
N ARG A 208 -17.74 5.07 -1.29
CA ARG A 208 -17.38 3.93 -0.44
C ARG A 208 -16.51 4.29 0.75
N MET A 209 -15.81 5.44 0.72
CA MET A 209 -14.81 5.74 1.73
C MET A 209 -15.38 5.84 3.14
N ARG A 210 -16.61 6.37 3.31
CA ARG A 210 -17.28 6.40 4.60
C ARG A 210 -17.64 5.00 5.10
N ALA A 211 -18.18 4.16 4.23
CA ALA A 211 -18.51 2.78 4.56
C ALA A 211 -17.25 1.92 4.81
N LEU A 212 -16.13 2.17 4.12
CA LEU A 212 -14.84 1.53 4.42
C LEU A 212 -14.39 1.84 5.85
N TYR A 213 -14.59 3.07 6.32
CA TYR A 213 -14.29 3.41 7.70
C TYR A 213 -15.27 2.76 8.68
N GLU A 214 -16.58 2.91 8.48
CA GLU A 214 -17.59 2.48 9.43
C GLU A 214 -17.76 0.95 9.52
N GLN A 215 -17.63 0.25 8.39
CA GLN A 215 -17.84 -1.20 8.31
C GLN A 215 -16.56 -2.01 8.42
N ALA A 216 -15.45 -1.49 7.88
CA ALA A 216 -14.17 -2.21 7.82
C ALA A 216 -13.09 -1.61 8.73
N GLY A 217 -13.33 -0.47 9.39
CA GLY A 217 -12.36 0.21 10.25
C GLY A 217 -11.16 0.79 9.47
N ILE A 218 -11.35 1.09 8.18
CA ILE A 218 -10.27 1.58 7.32
C ILE A 218 -10.36 3.09 7.17
N SER A 219 -9.43 3.77 7.80
CA SER A 219 -9.27 5.22 7.68
C SER A 219 -8.64 5.61 6.34
N THR A 220 -8.85 6.86 5.94
CA THR A 220 -8.28 7.40 4.69
C THR A 220 -7.63 8.75 4.94
N ILE A 221 -6.38 8.91 4.50
CA ILE A 221 -5.74 10.22 4.34
C ILE A 221 -5.62 10.47 2.83
N LEU A 222 -6.31 11.49 2.33
CA LEU A 222 -6.38 11.82 0.91
C LEU A 222 -5.82 13.21 0.65
N VAL A 223 -4.83 13.31 -0.22
CA VAL A 223 -4.44 14.59 -0.84
C VAL A 223 -5.43 14.89 -1.94
N ALA A 224 -6.23 15.94 -1.75
CA ALA A 224 -7.20 16.43 -2.73
C ALA A 224 -6.71 17.76 -3.35
N GLY A 225 -6.62 17.78 -4.67
CA GLY A 225 -6.12 18.93 -5.43
C GLY A 225 -7.18 19.61 -6.29
N SER A 226 -8.14 18.86 -6.80
CA SER A 226 -9.06 19.34 -7.82
C SER A 226 -10.54 19.19 -7.47
N SER A 227 -10.94 18.19 -6.70
CA SER A 227 -12.35 17.93 -6.40
C SER A 227 -12.77 18.39 -5.01
N GLY A 228 -13.75 19.31 -4.97
CA GLY A 228 -14.40 19.74 -3.72
C GLY A 228 -15.41 18.74 -3.17
N ALA A 229 -15.75 17.67 -3.90
CA ALA A 229 -16.73 16.68 -3.46
C ALA A 229 -16.29 15.97 -2.16
N PHE A 230 -14.99 15.74 -2.00
CA PHE A 230 -14.45 15.07 -0.80
C PHE A 230 -14.67 15.83 0.49
N PHE A 231 -14.91 17.15 0.46
CA PHE A 231 -15.18 17.93 1.67
C PHE A 231 -16.41 17.48 2.42
N TYR A 232 -17.40 16.91 1.75
CA TYR A 232 -18.64 16.43 2.37
C TYR A 232 -18.44 15.15 3.17
N GLU A 233 -17.41 14.37 2.84
CA GLU A 233 -17.08 13.10 3.51
C GLU A 233 -16.00 13.24 4.60
N ALA A 234 -15.35 14.41 4.68
CA ALA A 234 -14.19 14.59 5.54
C ALA A 234 -14.55 14.80 7.02
N ASP A 235 -13.90 14.07 7.91
CA ASP A 235 -13.91 14.31 9.34
C ASP A 235 -12.96 15.44 9.73
N ARG A 236 -11.83 15.54 9.02
CA ARG A 236 -10.79 16.55 9.19
C ARG A 236 -10.31 17.08 7.85
N VAL A 237 -10.03 18.37 7.79
CA VAL A 237 -9.47 19.03 6.61
C VAL A 237 -8.27 19.87 6.99
N ILE A 238 -7.12 19.49 6.48
CA ILE A 238 -5.82 20.13 6.68
C ILE A 238 -5.45 20.89 5.42
N GLN A 239 -5.17 22.18 5.54
CA GLN A 239 -4.62 22.99 4.46
C GLN A 239 -3.10 23.10 4.61
N MET A 240 -2.39 22.78 3.54
CA MET A 240 -0.98 23.13 3.40
C MET A 240 -0.87 24.51 2.77
N ASP A 241 -0.28 25.47 3.51
CA ASP A 241 0.00 26.82 3.02
C ASP A 241 1.47 27.16 3.25
N ARG A 242 2.25 27.27 2.17
CA ARG A 242 3.69 27.58 2.21
C ARG A 242 4.44 26.69 3.22
N TYR A 243 4.16 25.39 3.19
CA TYR A 243 4.74 24.34 4.05
C TYR A 243 4.25 24.38 5.52
N HIS A 244 3.34 25.28 5.87
CA HIS A 244 2.67 25.30 7.16
C HIS A 244 1.35 24.53 7.09
N VAL A 245 1.01 23.87 8.20
CA VAL A 245 -0.23 23.11 8.35
C VAL A 245 -1.26 23.96 9.07
N VAL A 246 -2.44 24.07 8.49
CA VAL A 246 -3.58 24.80 9.05
C VAL A 246 -4.79 23.89 9.09
N ASP A 247 -5.40 23.72 10.25
CA ASP A 247 -6.71 23.05 10.36
C ASP A 247 -7.81 23.99 9.87
N ILE A 248 -8.48 23.60 8.80
CA ILE A 248 -9.60 24.35 8.23
C ILE A 248 -10.91 23.59 8.30
N THR A 249 -11.00 22.58 9.17
CA THR A 249 -12.18 21.70 9.30
C THR A 249 -13.46 22.49 9.54
N GLU A 250 -13.47 23.39 10.51
CA GLU A 250 -14.65 24.20 10.83
C GLU A 250 -15.02 25.17 9.70
N LYS A 251 -14.03 25.76 9.02
CA LYS A 251 -14.26 26.60 7.84
C LYS A 251 -14.95 25.81 6.73
N VAL A 252 -14.48 24.60 6.46
CA VAL A 252 -15.07 23.73 5.43
C VAL A 252 -16.49 23.32 5.81
N ARG A 253 -16.72 22.89 7.07
CA ARG A 253 -18.06 22.54 7.56
C ARG A 253 -19.07 23.67 7.39
N ASN A 254 -18.65 24.89 7.70
CA ASN A 254 -19.50 26.07 7.54
C ASN A 254 -19.85 26.35 6.07
N ILE A 255 -18.88 26.21 5.16
CA ILE A 255 -19.10 26.41 3.73
C ILE A 255 -20.00 25.30 3.16
N CYS A 256 -19.74 24.04 3.49
CA CYS A 256 -20.56 22.92 3.06
C CYS A 256 -22.00 23.00 3.60
N GLY A 257 -22.16 23.39 4.87
CA GLY A 257 -23.48 23.59 5.49
C GLY A 257 -24.29 24.73 4.85
N GLN A 258 -23.63 25.81 4.45
CA GLN A 258 -24.28 26.92 3.74
C GLN A 258 -24.72 26.52 2.32
N ASN A 259 -23.91 25.72 1.62
CA ASN A 259 -24.24 25.23 0.28
C ASN A 259 -25.39 24.20 0.29
N ALA A 260 -25.57 23.47 1.40
CA ALA A 260 -26.72 22.57 1.54
C ALA A 260 -28.06 23.31 1.66
N CYS A 261 -28.06 24.61 2.04
CA CYS A 261 -29.24 25.47 2.07
C CYS A 261 -29.55 26.18 0.75
N GLY A 262 -28.60 26.23 -0.21
CA GLY A 262 -28.78 26.83 -1.54
C GLY A 262 -28.85 25.77 -2.62
N GLN A 263 -29.96 25.62 -3.28
CA GLN A 263 -30.44 24.84 -4.42
C GLN A 263 -29.46 24.08 -5.38
N HIS A 264 -28.23 23.84 -4.97
CA HIS A 264 -27.34 22.82 -5.55
C HIS A 264 -26.96 21.83 -4.44
N VAL A 265 -27.97 21.15 -3.94
CA VAL A 265 -27.75 19.87 -3.27
C VAL A 265 -27.08 19.00 -4.34
N MET A 266 -25.75 18.80 -4.27
CA MET A 266 -25.23 17.53 -4.73
C MET A 266 -26.10 16.50 -4.01
N GLU A 267 -26.88 15.73 -4.76
CA GLU A 267 -27.57 14.56 -4.25
C GLU A 267 -26.58 13.92 -3.30
N GLN A 268 -27.00 13.76 -2.05
CA GLN A 268 -26.15 13.25 -0.98
C GLN A 268 -25.37 12.10 -1.54
N VAL A 269 -24.04 12.16 -1.45
CA VAL A 269 -23.19 11.02 -1.83
C VAL A 269 -23.84 9.84 -1.13
N GLN A 270 -24.51 8.97 -1.87
CA GLN A 270 -25.21 7.86 -1.27
C GLN A 270 -24.13 6.92 -0.77
N THR A 271 -23.87 7.00 0.54
CA THR A 271 -23.00 6.03 1.20
C THR A 271 -23.67 4.68 1.09
N ALA A 272 -23.38 3.97 0.02
CA ALA A 272 -23.94 2.65 -0.18
C ALA A 272 -23.08 1.65 0.62
N ALA A 273 -23.72 0.96 1.56
CA ALA A 273 -23.14 -0.21 2.19
C ALA A 273 -22.67 -1.20 1.10
N PHE A 274 -21.62 -1.94 1.38
CA PHE A 274 -21.13 -2.99 0.51
C PHE A 274 -21.10 -4.33 1.29
N GLU A 275 -21.16 -5.42 0.55
CA GLU A 275 -20.87 -6.72 1.13
C GLU A 275 -19.36 -6.88 1.29
N MET A 276 -18.92 -7.34 2.46
CA MET A 276 -17.50 -7.57 2.71
C MET A 276 -16.98 -8.67 1.79
N PRO A 277 -15.90 -8.41 1.02
CA PRO A 277 -15.30 -9.43 0.16
C PRO A 277 -14.87 -10.68 0.94
N VAL A 278 -15.03 -11.83 0.32
CA VAL A 278 -14.51 -13.09 0.86
C VAL A 278 -13.06 -13.25 0.44
N PHE A 279 -12.16 -13.36 1.41
CA PHE A 279 -10.72 -13.44 1.18
C PHE A 279 -10.21 -14.89 1.21
N ASP A 280 -10.69 -15.70 0.28
CA ASP A 280 -10.35 -17.13 0.14
C ASP A 280 -9.63 -17.48 -1.18
N ARG A 281 -9.24 -16.44 -1.93
CA ARG A 281 -8.57 -16.60 -3.22
C ARG A 281 -7.28 -17.40 -3.07
N LYS A 282 -7.06 -18.29 -4.03
CA LYS A 282 -5.86 -19.15 -4.05
C LYS A 282 -4.60 -18.35 -4.27
N SER A 283 -3.55 -18.69 -3.54
CA SER A 283 -2.23 -18.13 -3.73
C SER A 283 -1.74 -18.38 -5.17
N PRO A 284 -1.20 -17.37 -5.86
CA PRO A 284 -0.60 -17.56 -7.18
C PRO A 284 0.55 -18.56 -7.16
N ALA A 285 1.18 -18.78 -6.01
CA ALA A 285 2.19 -19.81 -5.83
C ALA A 285 1.62 -21.24 -5.76
N ALA A 286 0.34 -21.41 -5.44
CA ALA A 286 -0.28 -22.73 -5.22
C ALA A 286 -0.42 -23.57 -6.50
N GLY A 287 -0.35 -22.98 -7.67
CA GLY A 287 -0.48 -23.68 -8.96
C GLY A 287 0.84 -23.86 -9.73
N HIS A 288 1.94 -23.40 -9.17
CA HIS A 288 3.23 -23.42 -9.86
C HIS A 288 3.76 -24.86 -9.96
N LYS A 289 3.33 -25.59 -11.01
CA LYS A 289 3.99 -26.85 -11.40
C LYS A 289 5.30 -26.48 -12.05
N ARG A 290 6.42 -26.87 -11.45
CA ARG A 290 7.68 -26.92 -12.18
C ARG A 290 7.47 -27.81 -13.40
N GLU A 291 7.35 -27.22 -14.59
CA GLU A 291 7.64 -27.96 -15.81
C GLU A 291 9.13 -28.28 -15.76
N VAL A 292 9.44 -29.49 -15.37
CA VAL A 292 10.72 -30.10 -15.71
C VAL A 292 10.67 -30.22 -17.23
N THR A 293 11.10 -29.18 -17.93
CA THR A 293 11.38 -29.27 -19.36
C THR A 293 12.60 -30.16 -19.49
N ASP A 294 12.33 -31.45 -19.50
CA ASP A 294 13.24 -32.44 -20.08
C ASP A 294 13.26 -32.18 -21.60
N THR A 295 14.02 -31.15 -21.98
CA THR A 295 14.40 -30.98 -23.38
C THR A 295 15.46 -32.02 -23.65
N GLY A 296 15.03 -33.25 -23.73
CA GLY A 296 15.75 -34.34 -24.37
C GLY A 296 16.02 -33.97 -25.83
N ARG A 297 17.11 -33.29 -26.05
CA ARG A 297 17.73 -33.23 -27.37
C ARG A 297 18.18 -34.64 -27.70
N GLU A 298 17.37 -35.39 -28.39
CA GLU A 298 17.80 -36.51 -29.19
C GLU A 298 18.81 -35.96 -30.25
N ARG A 299 20.09 -36.07 -29.93
CA ARG A 299 21.15 -36.09 -30.92
C ARG A 299 21.97 -37.35 -30.68
N GLY A 300 21.85 -38.20 -31.64
CA GLY A 300 22.47 -39.52 -31.70
C GLY A 300 23.97 -39.55 -31.44
N GLY A 301 24.35 -40.63 -30.83
CA GLY A 301 25.63 -41.34 -31.03
C GLY A 301 26.88 -40.78 -30.37
N ARG A 302 27.27 -41.34 -29.23
CA ARG A 302 28.55 -42.13 -29.13
C ARG A 302 28.72 -42.61 -27.67
N ARG A 303 29.03 -43.89 -27.57
CA ARG A 303 29.40 -44.60 -26.35
C ARG A 303 30.61 -43.97 -25.66
N GLY A 304 30.56 -43.80 -24.35
CA GLY A 304 31.70 -43.39 -23.51
C GLY A 304 31.40 -43.43 -22.02
N ARG A 305 31.71 -44.58 -21.38
CA ARG A 305 32.11 -44.85 -19.98
C ARG A 305 31.57 -44.03 -18.80
N HIS A 306 31.02 -44.81 -17.85
CA HIS A 306 31.06 -44.68 -16.38
C HIS A 306 31.38 -43.30 -15.77
N GLY A 307 30.39 -42.69 -15.14
CA GLY A 307 30.51 -41.65 -14.15
C GLY A 307 29.37 -41.81 -13.14
N SER A 308 29.74 -42.09 -11.90
CA SER A 308 28.93 -42.30 -10.71
C SER A 308 27.76 -41.33 -10.59
N GLY A 309 26.58 -41.85 -10.23
CA GLY A 309 25.35 -41.13 -10.05
C GLY A 309 25.49 -39.95 -9.07
N ALA A 310 25.57 -38.77 -9.65
CA ALA A 310 25.19 -37.55 -8.94
C ALA A 310 23.65 -37.52 -8.94
N ALA A 311 23.05 -37.85 -7.80
CA ALA A 311 21.64 -37.67 -7.59
C ALA A 311 21.28 -36.22 -8.04
N ASP A 312 20.33 -36.10 -8.96
CA ASP A 312 19.84 -34.86 -9.51
C ASP A 312 19.30 -34.00 -8.35
N ARG A 313 20.15 -33.11 -7.80
CA ARG A 313 19.73 -32.19 -6.75
C ARG A 313 18.69 -31.27 -7.37
N PRO A 314 17.48 -31.17 -6.79
CA PRO A 314 16.46 -30.30 -7.34
C PRO A 314 17.06 -28.88 -7.47
N ARG A 315 17.04 -28.36 -8.69
CA ARG A 315 17.58 -27.03 -9.01
C ARG A 315 16.82 -25.99 -8.23
N THR A 316 17.50 -25.30 -7.32
CA THR A 316 16.92 -24.18 -6.56
C THR A 316 16.59 -23.03 -7.52
N MET A 317 15.40 -22.45 -7.38
CA MET A 317 14.95 -21.28 -8.15
C MET A 317 15.93 -20.11 -7.97
N LYS A 318 16.33 -19.51 -9.08
CA LYS A 318 17.23 -18.34 -9.08
C LYS A 318 16.41 -17.09 -8.77
N VAL A 319 16.89 -16.31 -7.81
CA VAL A 319 16.34 -15.00 -7.49
C VAL A 319 17.33 -13.89 -7.82
N LYS A 320 16.85 -12.80 -8.38
CA LYS A 320 17.61 -11.58 -8.66
C LYS A 320 16.72 -10.37 -8.39
N ILE A 321 17.32 -9.23 -8.12
CA ILE A 321 16.62 -7.94 -8.03
C ILE A 321 17.26 -6.91 -8.96
N MET A 322 16.47 -5.93 -9.37
CA MET A 322 16.94 -4.74 -10.09
C MET A 322 16.45 -3.51 -9.29
N GLY A 323 17.34 -3.03 -8.40
CA GLY A 323 16.98 -2.00 -7.43
C GLY A 323 15.89 -2.46 -6.46
N LYS A 324 15.06 -1.52 -6.00
CA LYS A 324 13.90 -1.80 -5.15
C LYS A 324 12.61 -2.08 -5.94
N GLU A 325 12.63 -1.84 -7.23
CA GLU A 325 11.43 -1.78 -8.08
C GLU A 325 11.11 -3.07 -8.82
N MET A 326 12.04 -4.02 -8.88
CA MET A 326 11.80 -5.26 -9.62
C MET A 326 12.52 -6.44 -8.99
N LEU A 327 11.84 -7.57 -8.91
CA LEU A 327 12.43 -8.84 -8.59
C LEU A 327 12.21 -9.85 -9.73
N MET A 328 13.16 -10.78 -9.89
CA MET A 328 13.12 -11.84 -10.89
C MET A 328 13.16 -13.20 -10.21
N LEU A 329 12.27 -14.09 -10.61
CA LEU A 329 12.15 -15.47 -10.16
C LEU A 329 12.33 -16.39 -11.36
N ASP A 330 13.53 -16.95 -11.52
CA ASP A 330 14.00 -17.62 -12.74
C ASP A 330 13.85 -16.71 -13.99
N LYS A 331 12.77 -16.83 -14.75
CA LYS A 331 12.49 -16.04 -15.96
C LYS A 331 11.32 -15.05 -15.77
N GLU A 332 10.67 -15.10 -14.63
CA GLU A 332 9.50 -14.27 -14.32
C GLU A 332 9.93 -12.98 -13.63
N ASN A 333 9.42 -11.86 -14.12
CA ASN A 333 9.62 -10.55 -13.54
C ASN A 333 8.40 -10.13 -12.75
N VAL A 334 8.62 -9.65 -11.54
CA VAL A 334 7.57 -9.00 -10.72
C VAL A 334 7.91 -7.52 -10.62
N ASP A 335 7.05 -6.70 -11.18
CA ASP A 335 7.18 -5.25 -11.20
C ASP A 335 6.62 -4.67 -9.89
N LEU A 336 7.47 -3.99 -9.12
CA LEU A 336 7.15 -3.38 -7.83
C LEU A 336 7.31 -1.85 -7.83
N ARG A 337 7.52 -1.22 -9.02
CA ARG A 337 7.78 0.22 -9.13
C ARG A 337 6.70 1.09 -8.47
N TYR A 338 5.48 0.60 -8.42
CA TYR A 338 4.35 1.28 -7.79
C TYR A 338 4.07 0.83 -6.35
N THR A 339 4.92 -0.05 -5.79
CA THR A 339 4.93 -0.35 -4.36
C THR A 339 5.82 0.69 -3.66
N GLU A 340 5.31 1.93 -3.58
CA GLU A 340 6.08 3.12 -3.20
C GLU A 340 6.63 3.06 -1.77
N GLN A 341 6.10 2.19 -0.93
CA GLN A 341 6.53 2.01 0.47
C GLN A 341 7.72 1.05 0.62
N LEU A 342 8.24 0.46 -0.45
CA LEU A 342 9.53 -0.23 -0.40
C LEU A 342 10.65 0.81 -0.23
N ALA A 343 11.26 0.82 0.94
CA ALA A 343 12.30 1.79 1.29
C ALA A 343 13.67 1.40 0.73
N ASP A 344 14.00 0.10 0.68
CA ASP A 344 15.32 -0.37 0.31
C ASP A 344 15.26 -1.64 -0.57
N SER A 345 16.29 -1.82 -1.40
CA SER A 345 16.49 -3.04 -2.19
C SER A 345 16.69 -4.30 -1.34
N GLU A 346 17.12 -4.14 -0.09
CA GLU A 346 17.24 -5.24 0.88
C GLU A 346 15.88 -5.85 1.21
N GLN A 347 14.80 -5.05 1.23
CA GLN A 347 13.42 -5.54 1.38
C GLN A 347 12.98 -6.29 0.11
N THR A 348 13.30 -5.78 -1.08
CA THR A 348 13.00 -6.44 -2.35
C THR A 348 13.71 -7.80 -2.45
N MET A 349 14.96 -7.87 -1.99
CA MET A 349 15.67 -9.14 -1.92
C MET A 349 15.01 -10.12 -0.94
N ALA A 350 14.57 -9.65 0.21
CA ALA A 350 13.84 -10.46 1.18
C ALA A 350 12.52 -11.00 0.61
N LEU A 351 11.76 -10.15 -0.10
CA LEU A 351 10.55 -10.56 -0.83
C LEU A 351 10.84 -11.63 -1.88
N ALA A 352 11.96 -11.53 -2.61
CA ALA A 352 12.36 -12.55 -3.57
C ALA A 352 12.65 -13.91 -2.89
N TYR A 353 13.22 -13.92 -1.68
CA TYR A 353 13.41 -15.14 -0.90
C TYR A 353 12.10 -15.73 -0.38
N PHE A 354 11.17 -14.90 0.07
CA PHE A 354 9.84 -15.32 0.50
C PHE A 354 9.05 -15.92 -0.67
N MET A 355 9.06 -15.26 -1.82
CA MET A 355 8.42 -15.76 -3.04
C MET A 355 9.02 -17.10 -3.49
N ARG A 356 10.36 -17.21 -3.50
CA ARG A 356 11.02 -18.47 -3.81
C ARG A 356 10.56 -19.59 -2.89
N TYR A 357 10.52 -19.34 -1.59
CA TYR A 357 10.04 -20.33 -0.62
C TYR A 357 8.60 -20.78 -0.94
N LEU A 358 7.69 -19.82 -1.18
CA LEU A 358 6.32 -20.13 -1.51
C LEU A 358 6.20 -20.96 -2.80
N LEU A 359 6.92 -20.57 -3.85
CA LEU A 359 6.89 -21.27 -5.15
C LEU A 359 7.50 -22.69 -5.09
N GLU A 360 8.46 -22.90 -4.20
CA GLU A 360 9.10 -24.21 -4.00
C GLU A 360 8.33 -25.12 -3.04
N LYS A 361 7.56 -24.58 -2.10
CA LYS A 361 6.93 -25.29 -0.98
C LYS A 361 5.41 -25.21 -0.95
N ALA A 362 4.79 -24.37 -1.77
CA ALA A 362 3.35 -24.13 -1.72
C ALA A 362 2.54 -25.40 -1.96
N LYS A 363 1.47 -25.53 -1.19
CA LYS A 363 0.45 -26.57 -1.35
C LYS A 363 -0.58 -26.10 -2.38
N SER A 364 -1.10 -27.01 -3.18
CA SER A 364 -2.00 -26.72 -4.31
C SER A 364 -3.34 -26.04 -3.96
N ALA A 365 -3.72 -26.01 -2.69
CA ALA A 365 -4.98 -25.42 -2.22
C ALA A 365 -4.80 -24.21 -1.29
N GLN A 366 -3.58 -23.72 -1.08
CA GLN A 366 -3.29 -22.66 -0.12
C GLN A 366 -3.80 -21.31 -0.61
N THR A 367 -4.48 -20.57 0.28
CA THR A 367 -4.93 -19.21 0.00
C THR A 367 -3.79 -18.20 0.12
N VAL A 368 -4.01 -16.97 -0.35
CA VAL A 368 -3.04 -15.87 -0.19
C VAL A 368 -2.81 -15.58 1.30
N ARG A 369 -3.87 -15.50 2.10
CA ARG A 369 -3.77 -15.31 3.57
C ARG A 369 -2.96 -16.38 4.27
N GLU A 370 -3.23 -17.64 3.94
CA GLU A 370 -2.48 -18.78 4.50
C GLU A 370 -1.00 -18.73 4.10
N SER A 371 -0.70 -18.37 2.86
CA SER A 371 0.67 -18.24 2.36
C SER A 371 1.44 -17.15 3.11
N VAL A 372 0.83 -15.99 3.33
CA VAL A 372 1.44 -14.90 4.09
C VAL A 372 1.60 -15.26 5.57
N SER A 373 0.57 -15.85 6.18
CA SER A 373 0.61 -16.32 7.56
C SER A 373 1.70 -17.38 7.80
N GLU A 374 1.93 -18.27 6.82
CA GLU A 374 3.02 -19.25 6.86
C GLU A 374 4.39 -18.56 6.87
N ILE A 375 4.61 -17.56 6.00
CA ILE A 375 5.85 -16.78 5.98
C ILE A 375 6.09 -16.11 7.34
N GLU A 376 5.09 -15.40 7.86
CA GLU A 376 5.20 -14.68 9.13
C GLU A 376 5.51 -15.65 10.29
N THR A 377 4.73 -16.73 10.40
CA THR A 377 4.94 -17.73 11.44
C THR A 377 6.32 -18.39 11.36
N LEU A 378 6.77 -18.67 10.14
CA LEU A 378 8.06 -19.33 9.92
C LEU A 378 9.21 -18.35 10.21
N PHE A 379 9.05 -17.08 9.83
CA PHE A 379 10.02 -16.03 10.14
C PHE A 379 10.15 -15.81 11.65
N GLU A 380 9.05 -15.74 12.39
CA GLU A 380 9.06 -15.62 13.86
C GLU A 380 9.79 -16.78 14.54
N LYS A 381 9.62 -18.00 14.02
CA LYS A 381 10.20 -19.22 14.61
C LYS A 381 11.68 -19.41 14.27
N LYS A 382 12.11 -19.10 13.06
CA LYS A 382 13.41 -19.50 12.50
C LYS A 382 14.20 -18.34 11.87
N GLY A 383 13.61 -17.16 11.75
CA GLY A 383 14.25 -16.03 11.06
C GLY A 383 14.60 -16.36 9.62
N TRP A 384 15.63 -15.70 9.11
CA TRP A 384 16.11 -15.86 7.73
C TRP A 384 16.56 -17.26 7.36
N GLN A 385 16.96 -18.06 8.33
CA GLN A 385 17.41 -19.44 8.09
C GLN A 385 16.33 -20.32 7.45
N ALA A 386 15.05 -19.98 7.65
CA ALA A 386 13.95 -20.71 7.04
C ALA A 386 13.88 -20.55 5.52
N PHE A 387 14.36 -19.43 4.99
CA PHE A 387 14.22 -18.99 3.60
C PHE A 387 15.54 -19.07 2.81
N CYS A 388 16.65 -19.31 3.49
CA CYS A 388 17.99 -19.37 2.89
C CYS A 388 18.55 -20.79 2.95
N SER A 389 19.13 -21.26 1.84
CA SER A 389 19.77 -22.57 1.79
C SER A 389 21.22 -22.46 2.29
N GLY A 390 21.46 -22.82 3.55
CA GLY A 390 22.78 -22.89 4.17
C GLY A 390 23.19 -21.57 4.82
N TYR A 391 23.63 -20.60 4.07
CA TYR A 391 24.14 -19.32 4.59
C TYR A 391 23.10 -18.22 4.38
N VAL A 392 22.94 -17.36 5.37
CA VAL A 392 22.07 -16.17 5.31
C VAL A 392 22.91 -15.02 4.73
N PRO A 393 22.57 -14.48 3.55
CA PRO A 393 23.30 -13.37 2.97
C PRO A 393 23.12 -12.08 3.80
N CYS A 394 24.14 -11.23 3.76
CA CYS A 394 23.98 -9.85 4.22
C CYS A 394 23.04 -9.09 3.29
N GLY A 395 22.41 -8.02 3.78
CA GLY A 395 21.54 -7.20 2.96
C GLY A 395 20.14 -7.80 2.78
N LEU A 396 19.56 -8.32 3.86
CA LEU A 396 18.15 -8.68 3.95
C LEU A 396 17.49 -7.81 5.01
N ALA A 397 16.45 -7.06 4.63
CA ALA A 397 15.60 -6.31 5.54
C ALA A 397 14.19 -6.90 5.51
N ARG A 398 13.59 -7.11 6.71
CA ARG A 398 12.23 -7.65 6.81
C ARG A 398 11.23 -6.65 6.20
N PRO A 399 10.48 -7.03 5.15
CA PRO A 399 9.36 -6.24 4.65
C PRO A 399 8.19 -6.35 5.63
N ARG A 400 7.22 -5.44 5.55
CA ARG A 400 5.96 -5.56 6.26
C ARG A 400 5.07 -6.62 5.58
N THR A 401 4.05 -7.04 6.27
CA THR A 401 3.03 -7.96 5.74
C THR A 401 2.41 -7.41 4.46
N GLN A 402 2.16 -6.09 4.37
CA GLN A 402 1.60 -5.42 3.20
C GLN A 402 2.46 -5.57 1.94
N GLU A 403 3.79 -5.51 2.06
CA GLU A 403 4.70 -5.72 0.92
C GLU A 403 4.73 -7.20 0.49
N ILE A 404 4.53 -8.14 1.41
CA ILE A 404 4.40 -9.57 1.05
C ILE A 404 3.13 -9.79 0.24
N TYR A 405 2.00 -9.22 0.64
CA TYR A 405 0.78 -9.21 -0.18
C TYR A 405 1.01 -8.53 -1.52
N ALA A 406 1.65 -7.37 -1.54
CA ALA A 406 1.90 -6.62 -2.76
C ALA A 406 2.68 -7.42 -3.82
N VAL A 407 3.70 -8.18 -3.42
CA VAL A 407 4.46 -9.00 -4.35
C VAL A 407 3.65 -10.19 -4.86
N LEU A 408 2.88 -10.85 -3.99
CA LEU A 408 1.99 -11.95 -4.39
C LEU A 408 0.93 -11.48 -5.39
N ASN A 409 0.37 -10.30 -5.19
CA ASN A 409 -0.64 -9.70 -6.04
C ASN A 409 -0.13 -9.34 -7.44
N ARG A 410 1.19 -9.11 -7.59
CA ARG A 410 1.82 -8.75 -8.86
C ARG A 410 2.53 -9.90 -9.56
N TYR A 411 2.64 -11.04 -8.90
CA TYR A 411 3.21 -12.25 -9.51
C TYR A 411 2.25 -12.84 -10.55
N ARG A 412 2.75 -13.07 -11.77
CA ARG A 412 1.96 -13.50 -12.93
C ARG A 412 1.96 -15.01 -13.17
N GLY A 413 2.96 -15.73 -12.62
CA GLY A 413 3.32 -17.12 -12.87
C GLY A 413 2.29 -18.20 -12.63
#